data_28ea3e90fc832319fbb7f2356332f8b9
#
_entry.id   28ea3e90fc832319fbb7f2356332f8b9
#
_cell.length_a   1.000
_cell.length_b   1.000
_cell.length_c   1.000
_cell.angle_alpha   90.00
_cell.angle_beta   90.00
_cell.angle_gamma   90.00
#
_symmetry.space_group_name_H-M   'P 1'
#
loop_
_entity.id
_entity.type
_entity.pdbx_description
1 polymer ?
#
loop_
_entity_poly.entity_id
_entity_poly.type
_entity_poly.pdbx_seq_one_letter_code
_entity_poly.pdbx_strand_id
1 'polypeptide(L)'
;MQTSWDVIVIGAGVAGGLAAFDCARRGLRVLLVEKRSFPRWKVCGCCFNANALAALTAAGLPNLINDQGAVPLDQLRLGWSGKSLNLALPGGWALSRERFDQALVNAAEAAGASVRFQTSAVLEEMTTGGRMVRLRPSPGAPVERVRARVVLVAAGLQHQVMSPTHAASSRSTPESRLGAGCLIDDDDCSYASGAIHMAIGQRGYVGLVRREDGALNLAAAFDRAVVKSSGGVTLAAEEVLSQAGFSLPRSLESSRWQLTPALTRRAGLFSGDRFLLLGDATGYVEPFTGEGMAWALAAGAAVAPFAEEAQGEWSADLERRWQRRLVDLTISRQRVCSVLSTLLRQPLTTNALFRI
;
A
#
# COMPACT_ATOMS: atom_id res chain seq x y z
N MET A 1 -3.00 27.68 -23.69
CA MET A 1 -4.18 26.82 -23.50
C MET A 1 -3.97 25.98 -22.27
N GLN A 2 -4.91 25.95 -21.32
CA GLN A 2 -4.83 25.12 -20.13
C GLN A 2 -4.96 23.66 -20.54
N THR A 3 -3.97 22.80 -20.23
CA THR A 3 -4.01 21.38 -20.57
C THR A 3 -5.14 20.71 -19.79
N SER A 4 -6.09 20.11 -20.51
CA SER A 4 -7.24 19.43 -19.92
C SER A 4 -7.09 17.92 -20.06
N TRP A 5 -7.32 17.20 -18.98
CA TRP A 5 -7.26 15.75 -18.89
C TRP A 5 -8.65 15.16 -18.62
N ASP A 6 -8.89 13.95 -19.05
CA ASP A 6 -10.08 13.23 -18.66
C ASP A 6 -9.93 12.74 -17.22
N VAL A 7 -8.75 12.20 -16.88
CA VAL A 7 -8.41 11.71 -15.56
C VAL A 7 -7.02 12.20 -15.14
N ILE A 8 -6.89 12.69 -13.92
CA ILE A 8 -5.60 12.85 -13.25
C ILE A 8 -5.54 11.85 -12.10
N VAL A 9 -4.51 11.00 -12.09
CA VAL A 9 -4.24 10.06 -10.99
C VAL A 9 -3.09 10.60 -10.15
N ILE A 10 -3.31 10.78 -8.86
CA ILE A 10 -2.30 11.31 -7.93
C ILE A 10 -1.74 10.18 -7.07
N GLY A 11 -0.50 9.80 -7.35
CA GLY A 11 0.23 8.71 -6.71
C GLY A 11 0.33 7.47 -7.60
N ALA A 12 1.56 7.09 -7.97
CA ALA A 12 1.87 5.95 -8.83
C ALA A 12 2.20 4.67 -8.02
N GLY A 13 1.55 4.47 -6.87
CA GLY A 13 1.62 3.20 -6.13
C GLY A 13 0.64 2.18 -6.72
N VAL A 14 0.46 1.07 -6.01
CA VAL A 14 -0.37 -0.08 -6.40
C VAL A 14 -1.76 0.30 -6.95
N ALA A 15 -2.52 1.09 -6.19
CA ALA A 15 -3.87 1.49 -6.61
C ALA A 15 -3.85 2.47 -7.79
N GLY A 16 -2.95 3.47 -7.74
CA GLY A 16 -2.91 4.52 -8.76
C GLY A 16 -2.31 4.04 -10.08
N GLY A 17 -1.27 3.19 -10.05
CA GLY A 17 -0.70 2.61 -11.26
C GLY A 17 -1.72 1.76 -12.01
N LEU A 18 -2.46 0.88 -11.29
CA LEU A 18 -3.49 0.05 -11.90
C LEU A 18 -4.68 0.87 -12.40
N ALA A 19 -5.12 1.89 -11.65
CA ALA A 19 -6.18 2.79 -12.09
C ALA A 19 -5.79 3.59 -13.34
N ALA A 20 -4.55 4.08 -13.42
CA ALA A 20 -4.05 4.78 -14.59
C ALA A 20 -4.00 3.87 -15.82
N PHE A 21 -3.51 2.63 -15.65
CA PHE A 21 -3.51 1.62 -16.69
C PHE A 21 -4.93 1.35 -17.22
N ASP A 22 -5.89 1.03 -16.34
CA ASP A 22 -7.24 0.64 -16.76
C ASP A 22 -8.00 1.82 -17.38
N CYS A 23 -7.84 3.05 -16.88
CA CYS A 23 -8.40 4.25 -17.50
C CYS A 23 -7.79 4.53 -18.88
N ALA A 24 -6.46 4.40 -19.04
CA ALA A 24 -5.79 4.68 -20.31
C ALA A 24 -6.17 3.65 -21.40
N ARG A 25 -6.18 2.35 -21.06
CA ARG A 25 -6.58 1.33 -22.04
C ARG A 25 -8.05 1.42 -22.48
N ARG A 26 -8.89 2.15 -21.74
CA ARG A 26 -10.27 2.50 -22.10
C ARG A 26 -10.36 3.77 -22.97
N GLY A 27 -9.22 4.33 -23.37
CA GLY A 27 -9.13 5.49 -24.24
C GLY A 27 -9.27 6.85 -23.55
N LEU A 28 -9.26 6.90 -22.21
CA LEU A 28 -9.25 8.17 -21.48
C LEU A 28 -7.86 8.81 -21.54
N ARG A 29 -7.81 10.14 -21.64
CA ARG A 29 -6.56 10.89 -21.54
C ARG A 29 -6.15 10.99 -20.06
N VAL A 30 -5.17 10.17 -19.66
CA VAL A 30 -4.73 10.02 -18.27
C VAL A 30 -3.41 10.73 -18.03
N LEU A 31 -3.34 11.52 -16.95
CA LEU A 31 -2.10 12.00 -16.37
C LEU A 31 -1.87 11.32 -15.01
N LEU A 32 -0.83 10.50 -14.92
CA LEU A 32 -0.36 9.90 -13.67
C LEU A 32 0.76 10.76 -13.07
N VAL A 33 0.57 11.22 -11.84
CA VAL A 33 1.52 12.11 -11.15
C VAL A 33 2.06 11.44 -9.90
N GLU A 34 3.39 11.39 -9.77
CA GLU A 34 4.08 10.84 -8.61
C GLU A 34 5.15 11.81 -8.08
N LYS A 35 5.15 12.03 -6.78
CA LYS A 35 6.07 12.97 -6.11
C LYS A 35 7.51 12.48 -6.00
N ARG A 36 7.74 11.17 -6.11
CA ARG A 36 9.06 10.54 -6.05
C ARG A 36 9.56 10.19 -7.45
N SER A 37 10.86 9.98 -7.57
CA SER A 37 11.45 9.26 -8.70
C SER A 37 11.17 7.76 -8.59
N PHE A 38 11.20 7.06 -9.72
CA PHE A 38 11.08 5.61 -9.80
C PHE A 38 12.34 4.99 -10.43
N PRO A 39 12.67 3.74 -10.14
CA PRO A 39 12.03 2.88 -9.13
C PRO A 39 12.25 3.41 -7.71
N ARG A 40 11.32 3.13 -6.78
CA ARG A 40 11.42 3.56 -5.39
C ARG A 40 11.09 2.46 -4.41
N TRP A 41 11.90 2.33 -3.38
CA TRP A 41 11.57 1.48 -2.25
C TRP A 41 10.45 2.09 -1.39
N LYS A 42 9.58 1.23 -0.87
CA LYS A 42 8.50 1.60 0.05
C LYS A 42 8.33 0.53 1.12
N VAL A 43 8.15 0.92 2.38
CA VAL A 43 7.84 0.00 3.47
C VAL A 43 6.63 -0.85 3.11
N CYS A 44 6.82 -2.15 3.00
CA CYS A 44 5.83 -3.14 2.60
C CYS A 44 6.32 -4.54 2.96
N GLY A 45 5.40 -5.48 3.21
CA GLY A 45 5.74 -6.90 3.35
C GLY A 45 6.12 -7.58 2.04
N CYS A 46 5.96 -6.91 0.90
CA CYS A 46 6.29 -7.42 -0.45
C CYS A 46 5.57 -8.72 -0.86
N CYS A 47 4.51 -9.12 -0.16
CA CYS A 47 3.78 -10.36 -0.40
C CYS A 47 2.47 -10.12 -1.16
N PHE A 48 2.23 -10.89 -2.20
CA PHE A 48 1.02 -10.90 -3.01
C PHE A 48 0.26 -12.20 -2.78
N ASN A 49 -0.98 -12.11 -2.37
CA ASN A 49 -1.87 -13.25 -2.17
C ASN A 49 -2.76 -13.50 -3.40
N ALA A 50 -3.55 -14.57 -3.37
CA ALA A 50 -4.46 -14.94 -4.47
C ALA A 50 -5.45 -13.81 -4.85
N ASN A 51 -5.90 -12.98 -3.88
CA ASN A 51 -6.79 -11.85 -4.17
C ASN A 51 -6.08 -10.74 -4.97
N ALA A 52 -4.79 -10.51 -4.69
CA ALA A 52 -3.98 -9.56 -5.46
C ALA A 52 -3.82 -10.01 -6.91
N LEU A 53 -3.56 -11.32 -7.12
CA LEU A 53 -3.46 -11.89 -8.46
C LEU A 53 -4.80 -11.86 -9.20
N ALA A 54 -5.89 -12.20 -8.53
CA ALA A 54 -7.22 -12.12 -9.14
C ALA A 54 -7.55 -10.70 -9.60
N ALA A 55 -7.18 -9.67 -8.84
CA ALA A 55 -7.37 -8.27 -9.25
C ALA A 55 -6.53 -7.90 -10.47
N LEU A 56 -5.27 -8.35 -10.56
CA LEU A 56 -4.42 -8.15 -11.73
C LEU A 56 -4.96 -8.89 -12.97
N THR A 57 -5.39 -10.13 -12.80
CA THR A 57 -6.00 -10.93 -13.88
C THR A 57 -7.26 -10.25 -14.42
N ALA A 58 -8.14 -9.80 -13.54
CA ALA A 58 -9.36 -9.07 -13.91
C ALA A 58 -9.06 -7.75 -14.65
N ALA A 59 -7.95 -7.11 -14.33
CA ALA A 59 -7.47 -5.91 -15.03
C ALA A 59 -6.76 -6.22 -16.36
N GLY A 60 -6.54 -7.49 -16.72
CA GLY A 60 -5.85 -7.88 -17.96
C GLY A 60 -4.32 -7.95 -17.84
N LEU A 61 -3.80 -8.04 -16.62
CA LEU A 61 -2.36 -8.13 -16.33
C LEU A 61 -2.01 -9.44 -15.56
N PRO A 62 -2.42 -10.64 -16.04
CA PRO A 62 -2.27 -11.89 -15.29
C PRO A 62 -0.81 -12.28 -15.02
N ASN A 63 0.11 -11.90 -15.89
CA ASN A 63 1.52 -12.30 -15.83
C ASN A 63 2.43 -11.23 -15.20
N LEU A 64 1.90 -10.04 -14.84
CA LEU A 64 2.71 -8.90 -14.43
C LEU A 64 3.72 -9.24 -13.32
N ILE A 65 3.30 -10.03 -12.33
CA ILE A 65 4.16 -10.43 -11.20
C ILE A 65 5.22 -11.43 -11.65
N ASN A 66 4.83 -12.44 -12.41
CA ASN A 66 5.75 -13.48 -12.88
C ASN A 66 6.81 -12.93 -13.84
N ASP A 67 6.43 -12.00 -14.71
CA ASP A 67 7.36 -11.35 -15.66
C ASP A 67 8.42 -10.50 -14.95
N GLN A 68 8.19 -10.14 -13.69
CA GLN A 68 9.16 -9.45 -12.85
C GLN A 68 10.02 -10.39 -12.00
N GLY A 69 9.90 -11.71 -12.16
CA GLY A 69 10.68 -12.71 -11.44
C GLY A 69 10.23 -12.92 -9.99
N ALA A 70 8.95 -12.71 -9.69
CA ALA A 70 8.42 -12.92 -8.35
C ALA A 70 8.72 -14.32 -7.80
N VAL A 71 9.04 -14.41 -6.53
CA VAL A 71 9.35 -15.65 -5.81
C VAL A 71 8.06 -16.29 -5.31
N PRO A 72 7.73 -17.55 -5.67
CA PRO A 72 6.58 -18.24 -5.11
C PRO A 72 6.69 -18.38 -3.58
N LEU A 73 5.56 -18.23 -2.89
CA LEU A 73 5.44 -18.37 -1.43
C LEU A 73 4.44 -19.50 -1.14
N ASP A 74 4.90 -20.53 -0.46
CA ASP A 74 4.12 -21.71 -0.08
C ASP A 74 4.08 -21.97 1.43
N GLN A 75 4.89 -21.23 2.22
CA GLN A 75 4.99 -21.41 3.66
C GLN A 75 4.85 -20.10 4.43
N LEU A 76 4.17 -20.20 5.59
CA LEU A 76 4.14 -19.18 6.63
C LEU A 76 4.68 -19.77 7.92
N ARG A 77 5.78 -19.20 8.41
CA ARG A 77 6.38 -19.57 9.70
C ARG A 77 6.06 -18.50 10.73
N LEU A 78 5.27 -18.84 11.72
CA LEU A 78 4.94 -17.97 12.84
C LEU A 78 5.82 -18.30 14.04
N GLY A 79 6.36 -17.30 14.72
CA GLY A 79 7.09 -17.43 15.97
C GLY A 79 6.45 -16.62 17.08
N TRP A 80 6.30 -17.21 18.28
CA TRP A 80 5.79 -16.57 19.48
C TRP A 80 6.38 -17.22 20.73
N SER A 81 7.03 -16.42 21.60
CA SER A 81 7.56 -16.90 22.91
C SER A 81 8.37 -18.20 22.79
N GLY A 82 9.31 -18.24 21.83
CA GLY A 82 10.18 -19.38 21.55
C GLY A 82 9.49 -20.58 20.87
N LYS A 83 8.19 -20.52 20.61
CA LYS A 83 7.43 -21.55 19.88
C LYS A 83 7.32 -21.18 18.41
N SER A 84 7.26 -22.19 17.55
CA SER A 84 7.07 -22.00 16.11
C SER A 84 5.87 -22.80 15.61
N LEU A 85 5.17 -22.23 14.61
CA LEU A 85 4.09 -22.88 13.88
C LEU A 85 4.33 -22.68 12.38
N ASN A 86 4.35 -23.79 11.64
CA ASN A 86 4.51 -23.78 10.19
C ASN A 86 3.16 -24.09 9.53
N LEU A 87 2.74 -23.22 8.65
CA LEU A 87 1.47 -23.31 7.91
C LEU A 87 1.77 -23.33 6.41
N ALA A 88 1.11 -24.22 5.69
CA ALA A 88 1.09 -24.15 4.24
C ALA A 88 0.24 -22.95 3.79
N LEU A 89 0.75 -22.19 2.83
CA LEU A 89 0.00 -21.13 2.17
C LEU A 89 -0.71 -21.70 0.93
N PRO A 90 -1.93 -21.23 0.61
CA PRO A 90 -2.63 -21.64 -0.61
C PRO A 90 -2.00 -21.09 -1.90
N GLY A 91 -0.82 -20.49 -1.79
CA GLY A 91 -0.08 -19.81 -2.85
C GLY A 91 0.02 -18.31 -2.60
N GLY A 92 1.11 -17.74 -3.11
CA GLY A 92 1.43 -16.33 -3.02
C GLY A 92 2.75 -16.05 -3.71
N TRP A 93 3.15 -14.79 -3.76
CA TRP A 93 4.43 -14.39 -4.35
C TRP A 93 5.07 -13.28 -3.55
N ALA A 94 6.39 -13.30 -3.48
CA ALA A 94 7.18 -12.17 -3.02
C ALA A 94 7.73 -11.41 -4.23
N LEU A 95 7.51 -10.10 -4.24
CA LEU A 95 8.07 -9.20 -5.25
C LEU A 95 8.26 -7.82 -4.65
N SER A 96 9.41 -7.21 -4.93
CA SER A 96 9.72 -5.87 -4.47
C SER A 96 8.73 -4.83 -4.99
N ARG A 97 8.51 -3.78 -4.20
CA ARG A 97 7.69 -2.64 -4.59
C ARG A 97 8.35 -1.81 -5.68
N GLU A 98 9.65 -1.84 -5.76
CA GLU A 98 10.44 -1.20 -6.82
C GLU A 98 10.09 -1.77 -8.18
N ARG A 99 10.14 -3.09 -8.33
CA ARG A 99 9.82 -3.76 -9.60
C ARG A 99 8.33 -3.73 -9.89
N PHE A 100 7.51 -4.04 -8.89
CA PHE A 100 6.06 -4.10 -9.10
C PHE A 100 5.44 -2.74 -9.45
N ASP A 101 5.74 -1.68 -8.68
CA ASP A 101 5.19 -0.35 -8.93
C ASP A 101 5.69 0.18 -10.30
N GLN A 102 6.97 -0.09 -10.66
CA GLN A 102 7.52 0.28 -11.97
C GLN A 102 6.82 -0.47 -13.11
N ALA A 103 6.57 -1.77 -12.96
CA ALA A 103 5.87 -2.56 -13.96
C ALA A 103 4.44 -2.06 -14.21
N LEU A 104 3.72 -1.65 -13.16
CA LEU A 104 2.40 -1.02 -13.30
C LEU A 104 2.47 0.32 -14.03
N VAL A 105 3.48 1.14 -13.75
CA VAL A 105 3.66 2.42 -14.44
C VAL A 105 3.99 2.19 -15.91
N ASN A 106 4.89 1.27 -16.22
CA ASN A 106 5.23 0.92 -17.61
C ASN A 106 3.99 0.41 -18.37
N ALA A 107 3.15 -0.41 -17.73
CA ALA A 107 1.89 -0.86 -18.32
C ALA A 107 0.93 0.32 -18.59
N ALA A 108 0.84 1.29 -17.66
CA ALA A 108 0.01 2.48 -17.83
C ALA A 108 0.52 3.36 -19.00
N GLU A 109 1.84 3.56 -19.12
CA GLU A 109 2.45 4.30 -20.24
C GLU A 109 2.21 3.58 -21.58
N ALA A 110 2.40 2.26 -21.62
CA ALA A 110 2.13 1.46 -22.81
C ALA A 110 0.65 1.50 -23.23
N ALA A 111 -0.27 1.70 -22.27
CA ALA A 111 -1.70 1.91 -22.53
C ALA A 111 -2.05 3.36 -22.93
N GLY A 112 -1.08 4.28 -22.95
CA GLY A 112 -1.25 5.67 -23.38
C GLY A 112 -1.37 6.70 -22.27
N ALA A 113 -1.13 6.35 -21.00
CA ALA A 113 -1.06 7.32 -19.93
C ALA A 113 0.21 8.18 -20.02
N SER A 114 0.07 9.48 -19.76
CA SER A 114 1.22 10.37 -19.55
C SER A 114 1.66 10.28 -18.09
N VAL A 115 2.95 10.12 -17.84
CA VAL A 115 3.48 10.00 -16.48
C VAL A 115 4.39 11.17 -16.14
N ARG A 116 4.23 11.72 -14.92
CA ARG A 116 5.11 12.76 -14.38
C ARG A 116 5.63 12.35 -13.01
N PHE A 117 6.89 12.02 -12.94
CA PHE A 117 7.63 11.81 -11.69
C PHE A 117 8.12 13.11 -11.06
N GLN A 118 8.57 13.03 -9.82
CA GLN A 118 9.12 14.14 -9.04
C GLN A 118 8.19 15.37 -9.03
N THR A 119 6.88 15.12 -9.14
CA THR A 119 5.86 16.16 -9.23
C THR A 119 4.83 15.94 -8.12
N SER A 120 4.74 16.88 -7.19
CA SER A 120 3.67 16.88 -6.19
C SER A 120 2.40 17.49 -6.76
N ALA A 121 1.25 16.95 -6.35
CA ALA A 121 -0.04 17.42 -6.80
C ALA A 121 -0.94 17.76 -5.60
N VAL A 122 -1.72 18.83 -5.71
CA VAL A 122 -2.71 19.24 -4.69
C VAL A 122 -4.01 19.56 -5.40
N LEU A 123 -5.12 19.05 -4.84
CA LEU A 123 -6.46 19.41 -5.30
C LEU A 123 -6.73 20.89 -5.00
N GLU A 124 -7.22 21.61 -5.99
CA GLU A 124 -7.69 22.99 -5.84
C GLU A 124 -9.22 23.06 -6.05
N GLU A 125 -9.72 24.23 -6.37
CA GLU A 125 -11.15 24.50 -6.53
C GLU A 125 -11.78 23.79 -7.73
N MET A 126 -13.09 23.71 -7.70
CA MET A 126 -13.92 23.35 -8.85
C MET A 126 -14.01 24.51 -9.84
N THR A 127 -14.01 24.17 -11.11
CA THR A 127 -14.27 25.11 -12.21
C THR A 127 -15.36 24.58 -13.12
N THR A 128 -15.87 25.44 -14.00
CA THR A 128 -16.78 25.01 -15.06
C THR A 128 -16.09 23.95 -15.93
N GLY A 129 -16.54 22.69 -15.79
CA GLY A 129 -16.05 21.56 -16.59
C GLY A 129 -14.96 20.69 -15.96
N GLY A 130 -14.61 20.88 -14.68
CA GLY A 130 -13.71 19.94 -14.01
C GLY A 130 -13.06 20.46 -12.73
N ARG A 131 -12.21 19.60 -12.15
CA ARG A 131 -11.43 19.88 -10.94
C ARG A 131 -10.06 20.42 -11.31
N MET A 132 -9.61 21.47 -10.66
CA MET A 132 -8.26 22.00 -10.80
C MET A 132 -7.30 21.21 -9.93
N VAL A 133 -6.12 20.96 -10.47
CA VAL A 133 -4.99 20.33 -9.78
C VAL A 133 -3.76 21.20 -9.97
N ARG A 134 -3.16 21.57 -8.86
CA ARG A 134 -1.89 22.28 -8.84
C ARG A 134 -0.75 21.28 -8.81
N LEU A 135 0.08 21.34 -9.83
CA LEU A 135 1.29 20.53 -9.95
C LEU A 135 2.50 21.38 -9.57
N ARG A 136 3.34 20.81 -8.75
CA ARG A 136 4.65 21.37 -8.41
C ARG A 136 5.72 20.34 -8.76
N PRO A 137 6.40 20.49 -9.88
CA PRO A 137 7.61 19.73 -10.19
C PRO A 137 8.69 19.99 -9.12
N SER A 138 9.90 19.52 -9.33
CA SER A 138 11.03 19.67 -8.41
C SER A 138 11.16 21.07 -7.82
N PRO A 139 11.79 21.25 -6.64
CA PRO A 139 12.00 22.56 -6.01
C PRO A 139 12.59 23.57 -7.00
N GLY A 140 11.96 24.75 -7.09
CA GLY A 140 12.39 25.83 -8.00
C GLY A 140 11.72 25.84 -9.38
N ALA A 141 11.03 24.76 -9.79
CA ALA A 141 10.27 24.76 -11.02
C ALA A 141 8.94 25.54 -10.88
N PRO A 142 8.43 26.17 -11.96
CA PRO A 142 7.18 26.89 -11.92
C PRO A 142 6.00 25.96 -11.59
N VAL A 143 5.06 26.49 -10.82
CA VAL A 143 3.80 25.81 -10.50
C VAL A 143 2.93 25.79 -11.77
N GLU A 144 2.46 24.60 -12.12
CA GLU A 144 1.51 24.42 -13.22
C GLU A 144 0.12 24.12 -12.66
N ARG A 145 -0.92 24.65 -13.28
CA ARG A 145 -2.31 24.32 -13.01
C ARG A 145 -2.91 23.60 -14.20
N VAL A 146 -3.41 22.40 -13.95
CA VAL A 146 -4.06 21.54 -14.93
C VAL A 146 -5.48 21.23 -14.48
N ARG A 147 -6.35 20.90 -15.43
CA ARG A 147 -7.74 20.55 -15.16
C ARG A 147 -8.01 19.11 -15.55
N ALA A 148 -8.83 18.42 -14.75
CA ALA A 148 -9.35 17.09 -15.08
C ALA A 148 -10.86 17.02 -14.92
N ARG A 149 -11.51 16.16 -15.71
CA ARG A 149 -12.93 15.81 -15.50
C ARG A 149 -13.12 15.11 -14.16
N VAL A 150 -12.19 14.23 -13.79
CA VAL A 150 -12.15 13.57 -12.48
C VAL A 150 -10.71 13.38 -12.01
N VAL A 151 -10.50 13.42 -10.69
CA VAL A 151 -9.20 13.16 -10.07
C VAL A 151 -9.29 11.90 -9.22
N LEU A 152 -8.40 10.94 -9.47
CA LEU A 152 -8.24 9.73 -8.69
C LEU A 152 -7.10 9.92 -7.68
N VAL A 153 -7.43 9.96 -6.40
CA VAL A 153 -6.45 10.24 -5.33
C VAL A 153 -5.97 8.93 -4.71
N ALA A 154 -4.77 8.50 -5.10
CA ALA A 154 -4.09 7.28 -4.64
C ALA A 154 -2.81 7.61 -3.83
N ALA A 155 -2.85 8.68 -3.02
CA ALA A 155 -1.69 9.26 -2.34
C ALA A 155 -1.16 8.42 -1.15
N GLY A 156 -1.73 7.24 -0.89
CA GLY A 156 -1.36 6.37 0.22
C GLY A 156 -1.72 6.98 1.58
N LEU A 157 -0.91 6.68 2.61
CA LEU A 157 -1.15 7.16 3.98
C LEU A 157 -0.91 8.66 4.17
N GLN A 158 -0.35 9.36 3.17
CA GLN A 158 -0.03 10.78 3.27
C GLN A 158 -1.10 11.63 2.59
N HIS A 159 -1.98 12.24 3.38
CA HIS A 159 -3.11 13.06 2.91
C HIS A 159 -2.78 14.50 2.47
N GLN A 160 -1.51 14.82 2.21
CA GLN A 160 -1.08 16.18 1.82
C GLN A 160 -1.60 16.65 0.45
N VAL A 161 -2.30 15.80 -0.27
CA VAL A 161 -2.90 16.07 -1.59
C VAL A 161 -4.21 16.84 -1.48
N MET A 162 -4.84 16.82 -0.31
CA MET A 162 -6.15 17.42 -0.08
C MET A 162 -6.03 18.74 0.66
N SER A 163 -7.00 19.64 0.47
CA SER A 163 -7.06 20.85 1.27
C SER A 163 -7.14 20.52 2.78
N PRO A 164 -6.74 21.43 3.68
CA PRO A 164 -6.80 21.19 5.13
C PRO A 164 -8.17 20.72 5.62
N THR A 165 -9.26 21.22 5.03
CA THR A 165 -10.64 20.82 5.35
C THR A 165 -10.95 19.37 5.04
N HIS A 166 -10.44 18.83 3.95
CA HIS A 166 -10.59 17.42 3.58
C HIS A 166 -9.56 16.52 4.28
N ALA A 167 -8.34 17.02 4.49
CA ALA A 167 -7.29 16.28 5.21
C ALA A 167 -7.66 16.03 6.69
N ALA A 168 -8.37 16.96 7.32
CA ALA A 168 -8.85 16.83 8.71
C ALA A 168 -9.83 15.68 8.92
N SER A 169 -10.42 15.12 7.87
CA SER A 169 -11.34 13.98 7.94
C SER A 169 -10.66 12.63 8.20
N SER A 170 -9.33 12.53 8.01
CA SER A 170 -8.60 11.30 8.26
C SER A 170 -7.98 11.28 9.65
N ARG A 171 -8.37 10.31 10.48
CA ARG A 171 -7.91 10.17 11.86
C ARG A 171 -7.19 8.83 12.07
N SER A 172 -6.03 8.88 12.73
CA SER A 172 -5.40 7.68 13.27
C SER A 172 -6.00 7.33 14.62
N THR A 173 -6.09 6.04 14.93
CA THR A 173 -6.49 5.60 16.28
C THR A 173 -5.32 5.79 17.26
N PRO A 174 -5.58 6.08 18.55
CA PRO A 174 -4.51 6.20 19.55
C PRO A 174 -3.62 4.96 19.63
N GLU A 175 -4.19 3.78 19.48
CA GLU A 175 -3.55 2.47 19.57
C GLU A 175 -2.86 2.05 18.26
N SER A 176 -2.86 2.94 17.26
CA SER A 176 -2.26 2.63 15.96
C SER A 176 -0.75 2.46 16.08
N ARG A 177 -0.25 1.32 15.60
CA ARG A 177 1.17 1.04 15.49
C ARG A 177 1.83 1.90 14.41
N LEU A 178 3.13 2.11 14.59
CA LEU A 178 4.01 2.62 13.55
C LEU A 178 4.49 1.46 12.70
N GLY A 179 4.46 1.64 11.39
CA GLY A 179 5.13 0.73 10.48
C GLY A 179 6.61 1.09 10.33
N ALA A 180 7.43 0.08 10.18
CA ALA A 180 8.84 0.24 9.89
C ALA A 180 9.27 -0.80 8.86
N GLY A 181 10.32 -0.52 8.10
CA GLY A 181 10.88 -1.51 7.20
C GLY A 181 12.32 -1.18 6.84
N CYS A 182 13.06 -2.20 6.49
CA CYS A 182 14.41 -2.10 5.95
C CYS A 182 14.68 -3.25 4.97
N LEU A 183 15.77 -3.14 4.24
CA LEU A 183 16.34 -4.20 3.41
C LEU A 183 17.67 -4.61 4.01
N ILE A 184 17.93 -5.90 3.99
CA ILE A 184 19.18 -6.48 4.44
C ILE A 184 19.71 -7.34 3.31
N ASP A 185 20.91 -7.01 2.85
CA ASP A 185 21.73 -7.87 1.98
C ASP A 185 22.43 -8.86 2.89
N ASP A 186 21.79 -10.00 3.15
CA ASP A 186 22.30 -11.02 4.06
C ASP A 186 22.31 -12.36 3.35
N ASP A 187 23.52 -12.90 3.18
CA ASP A 187 23.76 -14.26 2.65
C ASP A 187 23.49 -15.36 3.69
N ASP A 188 23.10 -14.99 4.93
CA ASP A 188 22.80 -15.95 5.98
C ASP A 188 21.53 -16.75 5.65
N CYS A 189 21.69 -18.06 5.52
CA CYS A 189 20.64 -19.01 5.11
C CYS A 189 19.51 -19.21 6.14
N SER A 190 19.47 -18.43 7.23
CA SER A 190 18.46 -18.57 8.29
C SER A 190 17.04 -18.35 7.82
N TYR A 191 16.85 -17.57 6.74
CA TYR A 191 15.55 -17.22 6.16
C TYR A 191 15.45 -17.72 4.73
N ALA A 192 14.83 -18.88 4.54
CA ALA A 192 14.69 -19.50 3.24
C ALA A 192 13.79 -18.69 2.29
N SER A 193 14.11 -18.73 1.00
CA SER A 193 13.21 -18.28 -0.07
C SER A 193 11.94 -19.14 -0.11
N GLY A 194 10.81 -18.58 -0.53
CA GLY A 194 9.53 -19.29 -0.59
C GLY A 194 8.71 -19.26 0.71
N ALA A 195 9.27 -18.71 1.80
CA ALA A 195 8.58 -18.63 3.08
C ALA A 195 8.42 -17.19 3.58
N ILE A 196 7.28 -16.91 4.20
CA ILE A 196 7.07 -15.72 5.04
C ILE A 196 7.40 -16.11 6.47
N HIS A 197 8.31 -15.38 7.11
CA HIS A 197 8.63 -15.54 8.52
C HIS A 197 7.99 -14.39 9.30
N MET A 198 7.16 -14.71 10.30
CA MET A 198 6.43 -13.71 11.08
C MET A 198 6.73 -13.89 12.57
N ALA A 199 7.61 -13.04 13.10
CA ALA A 199 7.88 -12.95 14.53
C ALA A 199 6.80 -12.11 15.20
N ILE A 200 6.13 -12.67 16.18
CA ILE A 200 5.05 -12.01 16.93
C ILE A 200 5.57 -11.70 18.33
N GLY A 201 5.50 -10.44 18.74
CA GLY A 201 5.77 -9.97 20.10
C GLY A 201 4.53 -9.34 20.71
N GLN A 202 4.53 -9.15 22.03
CA GLN A 202 3.39 -8.56 22.74
C GLN A 202 3.03 -7.15 22.22
N ARG A 203 4.03 -6.39 21.80
CA ARG A 203 3.88 -4.95 21.47
C ARG A 203 4.29 -4.63 20.03
N GLY A 204 4.39 -5.65 19.18
CA GLY A 204 4.76 -5.51 17.78
C GLY A 204 4.95 -6.85 17.09
N TYR A 205 5.25 -6.80 15.81
CA TYR A 205 5.66 -7.96 15.03
C TYR A 205 6.65 -7.55 13.95
N VAL A 206 7.42 -8.53 13.47
CA VAL A 206 8.36 -8.38 12.34
C VAL A 206 8.09 -9.49 11.34
N GLY A 207 7.77 -9.11 10.11
CA GLY A 207 7.67 -10.01 8.97
C GLY A 207 8.95 -9.94 8.14
N LEU A 208 9.46 -11.11 7.74
CA LEU A 208 10.64 -11.24 6.90
C LEU A 208 10.31 -12.09 5.68
N VAL A 209 10.76 -11.67 4.52
CA VAL A 209 10.63 -12.43 3.27
C VAL A 209 11.82 -12.16 2.35
N ARG A 210 12.32 -13.20 1.67
CA ARG A 210 13.31 -13.02 0.59
C ARG A 210 12.61 -12.58 -0.68
N ARG A 211 13.16 -11.53 -1.27
CA ARG A 211 12.71 -10.96 -2.53
C ARG A 211 13.36 -11.67 -3.72
N GLU A 212 12.91 -11.30 -4.91
CA GLU A 212 13.41 -11.80 -6.20
C GLU A 212 14.88 -11.49 -6.49
N ASP A 213 15.43 -10.48 -5.79
CA ASP A 213 16.86 -10.10 -5.88
C ASP A 213 17.73 -10.75 -4.80
N GLY A 214 17.15 -11.64 -3.99
CA GLY A 214 17.83 -12.31 -2.88
C GLY A 214 17.88 -11.50 -1.59
N ALA A 215 17.61 -10.19 -1.60
CA ALA A 215 17.60 -9.36 -0.41
C ALA A 215 16.50 -9.79 0.57
N LEU A 216 16.78 -9.71 1.86
CA LEU A 216 15.83 -9.97 2.92
C LEU A 216 15.06 -8.67 3.22
N ASN A 217 13.76 -8.67 2.93
CA ASN A 217 12.88 -7.55 3.22
C ASN A 217 12.26 -7.73 4.61
N LEU A 218 12.44 -6.74 5.47
CA LEU A 218 11.83 -6.66 6.78
C LEU A 218 10.71 -5.62 6.77
N ALA A 219 9.54 -6.02 7.26
CA ALA A 219 8.41 -5.12 7.48
C ALA A 219 7.83 -5.37 8.87
N ALA A 220 7.77 -4.33 9.68
CA ALA A 220 7.38 -4.42 11.06
C ALA A 220 6.27 -3.42 11.42
N ALA A 221 5.54 -3.74 12.49
CA ALA A 221 4.60 -2.82 13.11
C ALA A 221 4.81 -2.86 14.63
N PHE A 222 5.06 -1.70 15.23
CA PHE A 222 5.36 -1.55 16.65
C PHE A 222 4.44 -0.55 17.33
N ASP A 223 4.07 -0.81 18.57
CA ASP A 223 3.49 0.19 19.44
C ASP A 223 4.51 1.32 19.64
N ARG A 224 4.06 2.56 19.56
CA ARG A 224 4.95 3.75 19.64
C ARG A 224 5.81 3.77 20.91
N ALA A 225 5.26 3.30 22.03
CA ALA A 225 5.95 3.27 23.29
C ALA A 225 7.13 2.30 23.30
N VAL A 226 7.03 1.17 22.56
CA VAL A 226 8.13 0.18 22.45
C VAL A 226 9.33 0.77 21.76
N VAL A 227 9.13 1.38 20.60
CA VAL A 227 10.25 1.99 19.85
C VAL A 227 11.01 2.98 20.71
N LYS A 228 10.29 3.74 21.56
CA LYS A 228 10.93 4.70 22.49
C LYS A 228 11.64 3.98 23.65
N SER A 229 11.02 2.97 24.26
CA SER A 229 11.57 2.28 25.45
C SER A 229 12.75 1.36 25.08
N SER A 230 12.75 0.76 23.91
CA SER A 230 13.86 -0.09 23.43
C SER A 230 15.06 0.71 22.91
N GLY A 231 14.95 2.02 22.77
CA GLY A 231 16.04 2.85 22.25
C GLY A 231 16.11 2.95 20.73
N GLY A 232 15.07 2.49 20.00
CA GLY A 232 14.98 2.60 18.55
C GLY A 232 14.30 1.42 17.89
N VAL A 233 14.12 1.54 16.57
CA VAL A 233 13.41 0.51 15.78
C VAL A 233 14.22 -0.77 15.67
N THR A 234 15.54 -0.67 15.49
CA THR A 234 16.43 -1.83 15.39
C THR A 234 16.34 -2.70 16.64
N LEU A 235 16.54 -2.10 17.81
CA LEU A 235 16.47 -2.82 19.09
C LEU A 235 15.06 -3.39 19.35
N ALA A 236 14.00 -2.67 18.99
CA ALA A 236 12.64 -3.20 19.06
C ALA A 236 12.43 -4.42 18.15
N ALA A 237 13.04 -4.43 16.95
CA ALA A 237 12.97 -5.56 16.04
C ALA A 237 13.77 -6.75 16.58
N GLU A 238 14.97 -6.54 17.11
CA GLU A 238 15.80 -7.57 17.75
C GLU A 238 15.08 -8.22 18.92
N GLU A 239 14.45 -7.42 19.77
CA GLU A 239 13.66 -7.91 20.91
C GLU A 239 12.52 -8.83 20.43
N VAL A 240 11.74 -8.40 19.43
CA VAL A 240 10.62 -9.18 18.89
C VAL A 240 11.11 -10.48 18.23
N LEU A 241 12.18 -10.42 17.43
CA LEU A 241 12.75 -11.60 16.76
C LEU A 241 13.27 -12.62 17.80
N SER A 242 14.04 -12.15 18.78
CA SER A 242 14.59 -13.02 19.83
C SER A 242 13.49 -13.64 20.70
N GLN A 243 12.49 -12.86 21.12
CA GLN A 243 11.34 -13.37 21.88
C GLN A 243 10.53 -14.41 21.10
N ALA A 244 10.42 -14.23 19.79
CA ALA A 244 9.73 -15.17 18.92
C ALA A 244 10.53 -16.45 18.61
N GLY A 245 11.81 -16.51 18.98
CA GLY A 245 12.70 -17.64 18.70
C GLY A 245 13.30 -17.64 17.30
N PHE A 246 13.33 -16.46 16.64
CA PHE A 246 13.99 -16.30 15.34
C PHE A 246 15.43 -15.83 15.50
N SER A 247 16.28 -16.27 14.58
CA SER A 247 17.68 -15.81 14.49
C SER A 247 17.72 -14.32 14.14
N LEU A 248 18.68 -13.58 14.66
CA LEU A 248 18.90 -12.21 14.23
C LEU A 248 19.70 -12.19 12.92
N PRO A 249 19.22 -11.50 11.86
CA PRO A 249 20.03 -11.28 10.65
C PRO A 249 21.31 -10.51 11.01
N ARG A 250 22.46 -10.93 10.46
CA ARG A 250 23.77 -10.36 10.83
C ARG A 250 23.88 -8.85 10.61
N SER A 251 23.27 -8.35 9.55
CA SER A 251 23.33 -6.93 9.20
C SER A 251 22.17 -6.10 9.77
N LEU A 252 21.39 -6.66 10.71
CA LEU A 252 20.22 -5.98 11.28
C LEU A 252 20.62 -4.70 12.03
N GLU A 253 21.72 -4.75 12.80
CA GLU A 253 22.23 -3.63 13.59
C GLU A 253 22.60 -2.41 12.71
N SER A 254 23.18 -2.65 11.55
CA SER A 254 23.59 -1.61 10.60
C SER A 254 22.50 -1.20 9.62
N SER A 255 21.30 -1.81 9.68
CA SER A 255 20.22 -1.59 8.73
C SER A 255 19.61 -0.18 8.85
N ARG A 256 19.20 0.38 7.69
CA ARG A 256 18.56 1.68 7.62
C ARG A 256 17.03 1.52 7.57
N TRP A 257 16.39 1.73 8.68
CA TRP A 257 14.95 1.66 8.79
C TRP A 257 14.27 2.91 8.25
N GLN A 258 13.20 2.71 7.48
CA GLN A 258 12.23 3.76 7.18
C GLN A 258 10.97 3.56 8.00
N LEU A 259 10.41 4.67 8.49
CA LEU A 259 9.17 4.68 9.27
C LEU A 259 8.00 5.12 8.40
N THR A 260 6.82 4.61 8.72
CA THR A 260 5.56 5.10 8.15
C THR A 260 4.82 6.00 9.16
N PRO A 261 3.86 6.80 8.71
CA PRO A 261 2.83 7.33 9.63
C PRO A 261 2.09 6.18 10.35
N ALA A 262 1.29 6.53 11.36
CA ALA A 262 0.42 5.57 12.03
C ALA A 262 -0.36 4.73 11.01
N LEU A 263 -0.30 3.40 11.16
CA LEU A 263 -0.85 2.46 10.16
C LEU A 263 -2.38 2.46 10.15
N THR A 264 -3.02 2.27 11.31
CA THR A 264 -4.48 2.22 11.36
C THR A 264 -5.06 3.63 11.32
N ARG A 265 -5.76 3.92 10.22
CA ARG A 265 -6.37 5.21 9.94
C ARG A 265 -7.76 5.01 9.33
N ARG A 266 -8.69 5.87 9.68
CA ARG A 266 -10.01 5.92 9.08
C ARG A 266 -10.14 7.19 8.25
N ALA A 267 -10.57 7.05 6.99
CA ALA A 267 -10.96 8.19 6.19
C ALA A 267 -12.37 8.63 6.58
N GLY A 268 -12.60 9.93 6.59
CA GLY A 268 -13.93 10.50 6.84
C GLY A 268 -14.78 10.63 5.58
N LEU A 269 -14.16 10.48 4.39
CA LEU A 269 -14.83 10.53 3.10
C LEU A 269 -14.11 9.64 2.10
N PHE A 270 -14.81 9.20 1.05
CA PHE A 270 -14.30 8.35 -0.03
C PHE A 270 -14.33 9.04 -1.40
N SER A 271 -15.03 10.16 -1.49
CA SER A 271 -15.21 10.97 -2.70
C SER A 271 -15.59 12.40 -2.33
N GLY A 272 -15.65 13.26 -3.29
CA GLY A 272 -16.18 14.61 -3.23
C GLY A 272 -16.16 15.19 -4.63
N ASP A 273 -16.49 16.49 -4.77
CA ASP A 273 -16.63 17.13 -6.07
C ASP A 273 -15.54 16.76 -7.07
N ARG A 274 -15.86 15.87 -8.01
CA ARG A 274 -14.98 15.35 -9.08
C ARG A 274 -13.65 14.75 -8.61
N PHE A 275 -13.66 14.08 -7.47
CA PHE A 275 -12.54 13.23 -7.06
C PHE A 275 -13.01 11.95 -6.36
N LEU A 276 -12.25 10.88 -6.52
CA LEU A 276 -12.44 9.59 -5.88
C LEU A 276 -11.15 9.17 -5.17
N LEU A 277 -11.26 8.69 -3.93
CA LEU A 277 -10.12 8.15 -3.18
C LEU A 277 -9.90 6.67 -3.49
N LEU A 278 -8.63 6.25 -3.52
CA LEU A 278 -8.20 4.88 -3.81
C LEU A 278 -7.16 4.38 -2.81
N GLY A 279 -7.12 3.06 -2.62
CA GLY A 279 -6.11 2.40 -1.80
C GLY A 279 -6.05 2.95 -0.37
N ASP A 280 -4.85 3.09 0.20
CA ASP A 280 -4.67 3.51 1.60
C ASP A 280 -5.21 4.93 1.89
N ALA A 281 -5.49 5.74 0.86
CA ALA A 281 -6.13 7.05 1.03
C ALA A 281 -7.59 6.93 1.51
N THR A 282 -8.24 5.77 1.30
CA THR A 282 -9.60 5.48 1.78
C THR A 282 -9.65 5.01 3.24
N GLY A 283 -8.50 4.92 3.88
CA GLY A 283 -8.30 4.34 5.20
C GLY A 283 -7.45 3.09 5.13
N TYR A 284 -6.85 2.74 6.24
CA TYR A 284 -5.94 1.62 6.33
C TYR A 284 -6.06 0.95 7.70
N VAL A 285 -5.99 -0.35 7.71
CA VAL A 285 -5.89 -1.18 8.90
C VAL A 285 -4.54 -1.88 8.84
N GLU A 286 -3.85 -1.94 9.96
CA GLU A 286 -2.57 -2.65 10.12
C GLU A 286 -2.66 -4.06 9.50
N PRO A 287 -1.88 -4.36 8.43
CA PRO A 287 -2.08 -5.56 7.62
C PRO A 287 -1.21 -6.72 8.12
N PHE A 288 -1.51 -7.27 9.27
CA PHE A 288 -0.83 -8.49 9.75
C PHE A 288 -0.93 -9.64 8.72
N THR A 289 -2.04 -9.70 7.99
CA THR A 289 -2.33 -10.73 6.99
C THR A 289 -1.74 -10.45 5.60
N GLY A 290 -1.05 -9.33 5.40
CA GLY A 290 -0.48 -8.96 4.08
C GLY A 290 -1.49 -8.51 3.02
N GLU A 291 -2.74 -8.21 3.39
CA GLU A 291 -3.83 -7.91 2.42
C GLU A 291 -3.82 -6.48 1.83
N GLY A 292 -2.98 -5.57 2.34
CA GLY A 292 -3.01 -4.16 1.92
C GLY A 292 -2.86 -3.95 0.40
N MET A 293 -1.98 -4.73 -0.25
CA MET A 293 -1.81 -4.65 -1.70
C MET A 293 -3.01 -5.18 -2.48
N ALA A 294 -3.64 -6.26 -2.00
CA ALA A 294 -4.84 -6.79 -2.63
C ALA A 294 -6.01 -5.79 -2.59
N TRP A 295 -6.20 -5.09 -1.47
CA TRP A 295 -7.21 -4.03 -1.36
C TRP A 295 -6.92 -2.85 -2.29
N ALA A 296 -5.66 -2.44 -2.37
CA ALA A 296 -5.24 -1.36 -3.26
C ALA A 296 -5.45 -1.72 -4.74
N LEU A 297 -5.11 -2.95 -5.14
CA LEU A 297 -5.35 -3.46 -6.48
C LEU A 297 -6.85 -3.57 -6.80
N ALA A 298 -7.65 -4.10 -5.88
CA ALA A 298 -9.09 -4.21 -6.06
C ALA A 298 -9.76 -2.86 -6.27
N ALA A 299 -9.36 -1.83 -5.50
CA ALA A 299 -9.84 -0.47 -5.67
C ALA A 299 -9.38 0.14 -7.01
N GLY A 300 -8.10 -0.06 -7.39
CA GLY A 300 -7.54 0.40 -8.65
C GLY A 300 -8.24 -0.20 -9.87
N ALA A 301 -8.53 -1.51 -9.84
CA ALA A 301 -9.24 -2.21 -10.90
C ALA A 301 -10.73 -1.84 -11.00
N ALA A 302 -11.34 -1.38 -9.91
CA ALA A 302 -12.78 -1.10 -9.88
C ALA A 302 -13.14 0.34 -10.29
N VAL A 303 -12.18 1.26 -10.36
CA VAL A 303 -12.48 2.69 -10.47
C VAL A 303 -12.72 3.18 -11.90
N ALA A 304 -12.17 2.51 -12.91
CA ALA A 304 -12.20 3.02 -14.29
C ALA A 304 -13.62 3.23 -14.85
N PRO A 305 -14.62 2.35 -14.61
CA PRO A 305 -16.01 2.63 -15.04
C PRO A 305 -16.59 3.91 -14.42
N PHE A 306 -16.25 4.21 -13.17
CA PHE A 306 -16.65 5.46 -12.50
C PHE A 306 -15.94 6.67 -13.10
N ALA A 307 -14.68 6.52 -13.50
CA ALA A 307 -13.94 7.57 -14.18
C ALA A 307 -14.50 7.85 -15.58
N GLU A 308 -14.95 6.83 -16.31
CA GLU A 308 -15.66 6.98 -17.58
C GLU A 308 -16.98 7.72 -17.41
N GLU A 309 -17.81 7.30 -16.46
CA GLU A 309 -19.08 7.97 -16.17
C GLU A 309 -18.88 9.43 -15.75
N ALA A 310 -17.82 9.72 -15.00
CA ALA A 310 -17.46 11.07 -14.57
C ALA A 310 -17.05 12.02 -15.72
N GLN A 311 -16.86 11.52 -16.97
CA GLN A 311 -16.68 12.38 -18.13
C GLN A 311 -17.93 13.19 -18.46
N GLY A 312 -19.10 12.67 -18.12
CA GLY A 312 -20.37 13.36 -18.19
C GLY A 312 -20.66 14.21 -16.95
N GLU A 313 -21.91 14.16 -16.51
CA GLU A 313 -22.37 14.87 -15.32
C GLU A 313 -21.89 14.15 -14.04
N TRP A 314 -21.32 14.92 -13.12
CA TRP A 314 -20.97 14.43 -11.79
C TRP A 314 -22.22 14.41 -10.89
N SER A 315 -22.48 13.31 -10.24
CA SER A 315 -23.69 13.17 -9.43
C SER A 315 -23.40 12.59 -8.04
N ALA A 316 -24.23 12.95 -7.08
CA ALA A 316 -24.20 12.33 -5.75
C ALA A 316 -24.49 10.82 -5.79
N ASP A 317 -25.13 10.32 -6.86
CA ASP A 317 -25.32 8.88 -7.05
C ASP A 317 -24.03 8.16 -7.41
N LEU A 318 -23.22 8.72 -8.30
CA LEU A 318 -21.89 8.19 -8.61
C LEU A 318 -21.05 8.08 -7.33
N GLU A 319 -21.04 9.11 -6.50
CA GLU A 319 -20.31 9.09 -5.23
C GLU A 319 -20.80 7.99 -4.28
N ARG A 320 -22.14 7.85 -4.11
CA ARG A 320 -22.72 6.78 -3.28
C ARG A 320 -22.41 5.39 -3.80
N ARG A 321 -22.42 5.17 -5.12
CA ARG A 321 -22.07 3.88 -5.74
C ARG A 321 -20.58 3.57 -5.57
N TRP A 322 -19.70 4.55 -5.73
CA TRP A 322 -18.29 4.38 -5.45
C TRP A 322 -18.03 4.02 -3.99
N GLN A 323 -18.64 4.76 -3.06
CA GLN A 323 -18.52 4.45 -1.63
C GLN A 323 -18.98 3.03 -1.31
N ARG A 324 -20.15 2.58 -1.80
CA ARG A 324 -20.62 1.20 -1.62
C ARG A 324 -19.63 0.20 -2.18
N ARG A 325 -19.12 0.44 -3.38
CA ARG A 325 -18.14 -0.43 -4.02
C ARG A 325 -16.86 -0.58 -3.20
N LEU A 326 -16.34 0.49 -2.64
CA LEU A 326 -15.16 0.45 -1.75
C LEU A 326 -15.45 -0.32 -0.46
N VAL A 327 -16.61 -0.12 0.15
CA VAL A 327 -17.03 -0.87 1.34
C VAL A 327 -17.04 -2.36 1.06
N ASP A 328 -17.62 -2.80 -0.06
CA ASP A 328 -17.69 -4.20 -0.45
C ASP A 328 -16.29 -4.80 -0.71
N LEU A 329 -15.40 -4.04 -1.35
CA LEU A 329 -14.06 -4.50 -1.71
C LEU A 329 -13.10 -4.57 -0.51
N THR A 330 -13.24 -3.67 0.47
CA THR A 330 -12.20 -3.46 1.48
C THR A 330 -12.67 -3.60 2.93
N ILE A 331 -13.80 -3.00 3.31
CA ILE A 331 -14.14 -2.80 4.73
C ILE A 331 -14.46 -4.12 5.44
N SER A 332 -15.15 -5.05 4.82
CA SER A 332 -15.45 -6.36 5.43
C SER A 332 -14.15 -7.12 5.77
N ARG A 333 -13.18 -7.10 4.87
CA ARG A 333 -11.87 -7.74 5.06
C ARG A 333 -11.01 -6.99 6.08
N GLN A 334 -11.04 -5.66 6.06
CA GLN A 334 -10.37 -4.84 7.07
C GLN A 334 -10.88 -5.11 8.48
N ARG A 335 -12.18 -5.41 8.65
CA ARG A 335 -12.75 -5.84 9.95
C ARG A 335 -12.12 -7.14 10.43
N VAL A 336 -11.99 -8.13 9.57
CA VAL A 336 -11.33 -9.41 9.92
C VAL A 336 -9.88 -9.17 10.34
N CYS A 337 -9.11 -8.38 9.56
CA CYS A 337 -7.74 -8.02 9.91
C CYS A 337 -7.66 -7.28 11.25
N SER A 338 -8.61 -6.37 11.52
CA SER A 338 -8.67 -5.63 12.78
C SER A 338 -8.93 -6.56 13.98
N VAL A 339 -9.86 -7.51 13.85
CA VAL A 339 -10.14 -8.51 14.88
C VAL A 339 -8.89 -9.35 15.13
N LEU A 340 -8.27 -9.88 14.07
CA LEU A 340 -7.07 -10.72 14.19
C LEU A 340 -5.92 -9.94 14.83
N SER A 341 -5.64 -8.70 14.39
CA SER A 341 -4.60 -7.89 15.01
C SER A 341 -4.87 -7.58 16.48
N THR A 342 -6.13 -7.45 16.88
CA THR A 342 -6.53 -7.26 18.28
C THR A 342 -6.32 -8.53 19.10
N LEU A 343 -6.69 -9.69 18.56
CA LEU A 343 -6.47 -10.99 19.22
C LEU A 343 -4.98 -11.27 19.43
N LEU A 344 -4.14 -10.98 18.44
CA LEU A 344 -2.69 -11.16 18.52
C LEU A 344 -1.98 -10.19 19.49
N ARG A 345 -2.65 -9.14 19.93
CA ARG A 345 -2.16 -8.26 21.01
C ARG A 345 -2.38 -8.84 22.40
N GLN A 346 -3.22 -9.86 22.53
CA GLN A 346 -3.55 -10.49 23.81
C GLN A 346 -2.69 -11.76 24.00
N PRO A 347 -1.81 -11.80 25.01
CA PRO A 347 -0.93 -12.95 25.24
C PRO A 347 -1.67 -14.27 25.42
N LEU A 348 -2.85 -14.25 26.06
CA LEU A 348 -3.65 -15.46 26.31
C LEU A 348 -4.17 -16.07 25.01
N THR A 349 -4.70 -15.24 24.09
CA THR A 349 -5.21 -15.70 22.79
C THR A 349 -4.08 -16.16 21.88
N THR A 350 -2.95 -15.45 21.86
CA THR A 350 -1.79 -15.84 21.07
C THR A 350 -1.19 -17.14 21.60
N ASN A 351 -1.06 -17.31 22.92
CA ASN A 351 -0.63 -18.57 23.52
C ASN A 351 -1.55 -19.75 23.16
N ALA A 352 -2.86 -19.52 23.07
CA ALA A 352 -3.82 -20.57 22.69
C ALA A 352 -3.59 -21.01 21.23
N LEU A 353 -3.30 -20.10 20.31
CA LEU A 353 -2.99 -20.40 18.90
C LEU A 353 -1.73 -21.28 18.75
N PHE A 354 -0.75 -21.16 19.64
CA PHE A 354 0.48 -21.96 19.60
C PHE A 354 0.45 -23.20 20.51
N ARG A 355 -0.72 -23.61 21.02
CA ARG A 355 -0.92 -24.86 21.77
C ARG A 355 -1.53 -25.98 20.93
N ILE A 356 -1.98 -25.65 19.71
CA ILE A 356 -2.53 -26.57 18.72
C ILE A 356 -1.37 -27.19 17.94
#